data_5f866d1f3e09ccc14b4e4a36d697a84e
#
_entry.id   5f866d1f3e09ccc14b4e4a36d697a84e
#
_cell.length_a   1.000
_cell.length_b   1.000
_cell.length_c   1.000
_cell.angle_alpha   90.00
_cell.angle_beta   90.00
_cell.angle_gamma   90.00
#
_symmetry.space_group_name_H-M   'P 1'
#
loop_
_entity.id
_entity.type
_entity.pdbx_description
1 polymer ?
#
loop_
_entity_poly.entity_id
_entity_poly.type
_entity_poly.pdbx_seq_one_letter_code
_entity_poly.pdbx_strand_id
1 'polypeptide(L)'
;PSYVLGGRAMEIVENEEDLRSYMRTAVKASPDHPVLVDSYIVGQECEVDAISDGKNVLIPGIMEHIERAGVHSGDSMAVYPPQTLSQKVQETIADYTKRLAIGLNCLGMMNIQFVIKDEKVYVIEVNPRASRTVPFLSKVTNIPMAQVATKLILGQSLEELGYQDGLYPESTRVHIKAPVFSFTKLAKVDSLLGPEMKSTGEVMGSDTTLE
;
A
#
# COMPACT_ATOMS: atom_id res chain seq x y z
N PRO A 1 -14.76 1.81 -6.01
CA PRO A 1 -16.15 1.95 -5.53
C PRO A 1 -16.21 2.10 -4.02
N SER A 2 -17.09 2.98 -3.53
CA SER A 2 -17.20 3.32 -2.09
C SER A 2 -17.63 2.15 -1.19
N TYR A 3 -18.03 1.03 -1.77
CA TYR A 3 -18.52 -0.15 -1.05
C TYR A 3 -17.63 -1.39 -1.14
N VAL A 4 -16.49 -1.29 -1.83
CA VAL A 4 -15.48 -2.36 -1.85
C VAL A 4 -14.56 -2.18 -0.67
N LEU A 5 -14.47 -3.20 0.17
CA LEU A 5 -13.60 -3.22 1.33
C LEU A 5 -12.69 -4.47 1.25
N GLY A 6 -11.38 -4.26 1.32
CA GLY A 6 -10.40 -5.34 1.26
C GLY A 6 -10.43 -6.15 -0.04
N GLY A 7 -10.69 -5.49 -1.17
CA GLY A 7 -10.73 -6.13 -2.50
C GLY A 7 -11.96 -7.00 -2.77
N ARG A 8 -12.91 -7.05 -1.87
CA ARG A 8 -14.15 -7.83 -2.05
C ARG A 8 -14.91 -7.39 -3.29
N ALA A 9 -15.40 -8.33 -4.09
CA ALA A 9 -16.08 -8.10 -5.36
C ALA A 9 -15.21 -7.35 -6.40
N MET A 10 -13.88 -7.54 -6.36
CA MET A 10 -12.98 -7.20 -7.45
C MET A 10 -12.57 -8.47 -8.20
N GLU A 11 -12.44 -8.36 -9.51
CA GLU A 11 -12.06 -9.49 -10.37
C GLU A 11 -11.19 -9.01 -11.52
N ILE A 12 -10.18 -9.80 -11.85
CA ILE A 12 -9.37 -9.61 -13.05
C ILE A 12 -10.02 -10.44 -14.15
N VAL A 13 -10.47 -9.77 -15.23
CA VAL A 13 -11.12 -10.41 -16.37
C VAL A 13 -10.20 -10.37 -17.58
N GLU A 14 -10.13 -11.49 -18.32
CA GLU A 14 -9.20 -11.65 -19.43
C GLU A 14 -9.84 -11.38 -20.81
N ASN A 15 -11.16 -11.42 -20.88
CA ASN A 15 -11.90 -11.27 -22.13
C ASN A 15 -13.26 -10.57 -21.93
N GLU A 16 -13.90 -10.22 -23.04
CA GLU A 16 -15.18 -9.49 -23.04
C GLU A 16 -16.34 -10.33 -22.45
N GLU A 17 -16.33 -11.63 -22.62
CA GLU A 17 -17.40 -12.51 -22.12
C GLU A 17 -17.37 -12.56 -20.59
N ASP A 18 -16.21 -12.74 -20.01
CA ASP A 18 -15.99 -12.70 -18.56
C ASP A 18 -16.36 -11.33 -17.99
N LEU A 19 -15.93 -10.24 -18.66
CA LEU A 19 -16.31 -8.89 -18.26
C LEU A 19 -17.84 -8.71 -18.23
N ARG A 20 -18.53 -9.13 -19.28
CA ARG A 20 -20.00 -9.05 -19.35
C ARG A 20 -20.69 -9.90 -18.29
N SER A 21 -20.16 -11.08 -18.03
CA SER A 21 -20.64 -11.98 -16.97
C SER A 21 -20.49 -11.35 -15.60
N TYR A 22 -19.30 -10.82 -15.31
CA TYR A 22 -19.00 -10.18 -14.05
C TYR A 22 -19.82 -8.91 -13.83
N MET A 23 -19.98 -8.06 -14.85
CA MET A 23 -20.79 -6.84 -14.76
C MET A 23 -22.23 -7.11 -14.34
N ARG A 24 -22.83 -8.22 -14.79
CA ARG A 24 -24.18 -8.63 -14.35
C ARG A 24 -24.27 -8.90 -12.85
N THR A 25 -23.18 -9.35 -12.25
CA THR A 25 -23.09 -9.64 -10.81
C THR A 25 -22.67 -8.39 -10.01
N ALA A 26 -21.70 -7.64 -10.53
CA ALA A 26 -21.19 -6.43 -9.90
C ALA A 26 -22.26 -5.33 -9.75
N VAL A 27 -23.12 -5.15 -10.78
CA VAL A 27 -24.24 -4.20 -10.74
C VAL A 27 -25.26 -4.56 -9.65
N LYS A 28 -25.46 -5.86 -9.38
CA LYS A 28 -26.33 -6.30 -8.26
C LYS A 28 -25.74 -5.99 -6.90
N ALA A 29 -24.40 -6.01 -6.78
CA ALA A 29 -23.70 -5.67 -5.53
C ALA A 29 -23.63 -4.17 -5.27
N SER A 30 -23.78 -3.33 -6.32
CA SER A 30 -23.72 -1.86 -6.22
C SER A 30 -24.74 -1.21 -7.17
N PRO A 31 -26.06 -1.35 -6.91
CA PRO A 31 -27.11 -0.94 -7.84
C PRO A 31 -27.16 0.57 -8.09
N ASP A 32 -26.74 1.37 -7.12
CA ASP A 32 -26.84 2.83 -7.17
C ASP A 32 -25.51 3.52 -7.55
N HIS A 33 -24.45 2.77 -7.82
CA HIS A 33 -23.13 3.32 -8.09
C HIS A 33 -22.48 2.69 -9.33
N PRO A 34 -21.70 3.46 -10.09
CA PRO A 34 -21.00 2.94 -11.25
C PRO A 34 -19.90 1.94 -10.83
N VAL A 35 -19.70 0.92 -11.66
CA VAL A 35 -18.61 -0.03 -11.54
C VAL A 35 -17.39 0.55 -12.26
N LEU A 36 -16.24 0.60 -11.58
CA LEU A 36 -14.98 1.00 -12.18
C LEU A 36 -14.38 -0.19 -12.95
N VAL A 37 -13.98 0.06 -14.18
CA VAL A 37 -13.27 -0.90 -15.04
C VAL A 37 -11.97 -0.25 -15.48
N ASP A 38 -10.84 -0.83 -15.05
CA ASP A 38 -9.51 -0.33 -15.34
C ASP A 38 -8.67 -1.34 -16.12
N SER A 39 -7.63 -0.87 -16.79
CA SER A 39 -6.63 -1.74 -17.39
C SER A 39 -5.80 -2.42 -16.31
N TYR A 40 -5.72 -3.76 -16.36
CA TYR A 40 -4.79 -4.50 -15.53
C TYR A 40 -3.35 -4.31 -16.02
N ILE A 41 -2.49 -3.82 -15.14
CA ILE A 41 -1.07 -3.59 -15.43
C ILE A 41 -0.24 -4.68 -14.76
N VAL A 42 0.39 -5.53 -15.57
CA VAL A 42 1.41 -6.47 -15.08
C VAL A 42 2.68 -5.68 -14.79
N GLY A 43 3.07 -5.60 -13.53
CA GLY A 43 4.24 -4.83 -13.09
C GLY A 43 4.63 -5.16 -11.66
N GLN A 44 5.65 -4.48 -11.16
CA GLN A 44 6.10 -4.57 -9.78
C GLN A 44 5.22 -3.66 -8.91
N GLU A 45 4.62 -4.21 -7.86
CA GLU A 45 3.89 -3.41 -6.89
C GLU A 45 4.80 -2.92 -5.78
N CYS A 46 4.48 -1.75 -5.25
CA CYS A 46 5.01 -1.24 -4.00
C CYS A 46 3.97 -0.41 -3.26
N GLU A 47 4.19 -0.21 -1.98
CA GLU A 47 3.34 0.65 -1.15
C GLU A 47 4.16 1.63 -0.31
N VAL A 48 3.52 2.72 0.05
CA VAL A 48 4.06 3.76 0.93
C VAL A 48 3.04 4.04 2.02
N ASP A 49 3.49 4.06 3.28
CA ASP A 49 2.76 4.69 4.37
C ASP A 49 3.43 6.02 4.70
N ALA A 50 2.75 7.11 4.43
CA ALA A 50 3.24 8.46 4.64
C ALA A 50 2.53 9.14 5.82
N ILE A 51 3.16 10.19 6.36
CA ILE A 51 2.60 11.02 7.44
C ILE A 51 2.67 12.47 6.99
N SER A 52 1.54 13.16 7.00
CA SER A 52 1.42 14.56 6.55
C SER A 52 0.93 15.49 7.65
N ASP A 53 1.51 16.68 7.72
CA ASP A 53 1.01 17.80 8.53
C ASP A 53 0.16 18.80 7.73
N GLY A 54 -0.18 18.46 6.48
CA GLY A 54 -0.91 19.30 5.54
C GLY A 54 -0.03 20.23 4.70
N LYS A 55 1.27 20.33 4.98
CA LYS A 55 2.25 21.14 4.25
C LYS A 55 3.48 20.31 3.84
N ASN A 56 3.98 19.52 4.78
CA ASN A 56 5.12 18.63 4.61
C ASN A 56 4.66 17.18 4.73
N VAL A 57 5.39 16.26 4.11
CA VAL A 57 5.07 14.84 4.08
C VAL A 57 6.32 14.03 4.40
N LEU A 58 6.31 13.33 5.52
CA LEU A 58 7.33 12.35 5.86
C LEU A 58 6.98 11.00 5.23
N ILE A 59 7.91 10.45 4.47
CA ILE A 59 7.82 9.11 3.89
C ILE A 59 8.87 8.24 4.58
N PRO A 60 8.49 7.40 5.55
CA PRO A 60 9.42 6.55 6.29
C PRO A 60 10.17 5.55 5.43
N GLY A 61 9.54 5.07 4.36
CA GLY A 61 10.15 4.15 3.40
C GLY A 61 9.15 3.69 2.34
N ILE A 62 9.72 3.11 1.28
CA ILE A 62 8.97 2.47 0.20
C ILE A 62 9.11 0.95 0.42
N MET A 63 7.99 0.24 0.43
CA MET A 63 7.96 -1.22 0.57
C MET A 63 7.70 -1.85 -0.79
N GLU A 64 8.62 -2.66 -1.25
CA GLU A 64 8.50 -3.39 -2.50
C GLU A 64 7.84 -4.74 -2.26
N HIS A 65 6.78 -5.08 -3.00
CA HIS A 65 6.08 -6.35 -2.89
C HIS A 65 6.85 -7.46 -3.64
N ILE A 66 6.82 -8.68 -3.11
CA ILE A 66 7.44 -9.85 -3.75
C ILE A 66 6.44 -10.53 -4.67
N GLU A 67 5.15 -10.54 -4.31
CA GLU A 67 4.09 -11.10 -5.14
C GLU A 67 3.82 -10.23 -6.36
N ARG A 68 3.29 -10.88 -7.40
CA ARG A 68 2.84 -10.20 -8.62
C ARG A 68 1.73 -9.19 -8.34
N ALA A 69 1.60 -8.21 -9.22
CA ALA A 69 0.49 -7.27 -9.20
C ALA A 69 -0.89 -7.98 -9.21
N GLY A 70 -1.83 -7.43 -8.45
CA GLY A 70 -3.19 -7.95 -8.29
C GLY A 70 -3.39 -8.84 -7.06
N VAL A 71 -2.36 -9.10 -6.26
CA VAL A 71 -2.50 -9.66 -4.92
C VAL A 71 -2.71 -8.51 -3.94
N HIS A 72 -3.68 -8.66 -3.02
CA HIS A 72 -3.94 -7.64 -2.01
C HIS A 72 -2.68 -7.34 -1.17
N SER A 73 -2.36 -6.07 -0.92
CA SER A 73 -1.13 -5.65 -0.22
C SER A 73 -0.98 -6.28 1.16
N GLY A 74 -2.08 -6.53 1.87
CA GLY A 74 -2.08 -7.25 3.14
C GLY A 74 -1.68 -8.72 3.05
N ASP A 75 -1.77 -9.32 1.86
CA ASP A 75 -1.43 -10.72 1.58
C ASP A 75 -0.06 -10.88 0.92
N SER A 76 0.58 -9.78 0.54
CA SER A 76 1.89 -9.76 -0.08
C SER A 76 3.00 -9.71 0.96
N MET A 77 4.08 -10.45 0.70
CA MET A 77 5.36 -10.19 1.35
C MET A 77 5.89 -8.86 0.83
N ALA A 78 6.47 -8.06 1.71
CA ALA A 78 7.09 -6.81 1.33
C ALA A 78 8.51 -6.71 1.88
N VAL A 79 9.42 -6.16 1.08
CA VAL A 79 10.79 -5.91 1.46
C VAL A 79 11.05 -4.41 1.61
N TYR A 80 11.80 -4.05 2.64
CA TYR A 80 12.28 -2.69 2.90
C TYR A 80 13.76 -2.73 3.30
N PRO A 81 14.62 -1.86 2.76
CA PRO A 81 14.41 -0.95 1.62
C PRO A 81 14.08 -1.70 0.33
N PRO A 82 13.53 -1.02 -0.71
CA PRO A 82 13.27 -1.64 -2.00
C PRO A 82 14.57 -2.15 -2.64
N GLN A 83 14.51 -3.31 -3.27
CA GLN A 83 15.69 -4.00 -3.79
C GLN A 83 15.86 -3.84 -5.31
N THR A 84 14.76 -3.67 -6.04
CA THR A 84 14.76 -3.62 -7.50
C THR A 84 14.32 -2.28 -8.08
N LEU A 85 13.73 -1.41 -7.26
CA LEU A 85 13.27 -0.10 -7.70
C LEU A 85 14.44 0.86 -7.92
N SER A 86 14.56 1.40 -9.13
CA SER A 86 15.59 2.41 -9.43
C SER A 86 15.40 3.68 -8.59
N GLN A 87 16.48 4.43 -8.37
CA GLN A 87 16.41 5.70 -7.66
C GLN A 87 15.39 6.66 -8.30
N LYS A 88 15.34 6.71 -9.62
CA LYS A 88 14.39 7.55 -10.37
C LYS A 88 12.93 7.18 -10.07
N VAL A 89 12.64 5.88 -9.97
CA VAL A 89 11.31 5.38 -9.61
C VAL A 89 10.99 5.77 -8.17
N GLN A 90 11.91 5.60 -7.24
CA GLN A 90 11.72 5.98 -5.83
C GLN A 90 11.47 7.49 -5.66
N GLU A 91 12.21 8.34 -6.37
CA GLU A 91 12.01 9.79 -6.41
C GLU A 91 10.63 10.15 -6.97
N THR A 92 10.18 9.46 -8.02
CA THR A 92 8.84 9.64 -8.61
C THR A 92 7.74 9.25 -7.62
N ILE A 93 7.90 8.14 -6.91
CA ILE A 93 6.97 7.68 -5.87
C ILE A 93 6.88 8.72 -4.75
N ALA A 94 8.03 9.26 -4.31
CA ALA A 94 8.08 10.28 -3.28
C ALA A 94 7.37 11.57 -3.71
N ASP A 95 7.59 12.04 -4.95
CA ASP A 95 6.89 13.19 -5.52
C ASP A 95 5.38 12.97 -5.59
N TYR A 96 4.94 11.82 -6.12
CA TYR A 96 3.51 11.49 -6.20
C TYR A 96 2.87 11.41 -4.82
N THR A 97 3.55 10.78 -3.87
CA THR A 97 3.08 10.69 -2.47
C THR A 97 2.85 12.08 -1.88
N LYS A 98 3.81 12.98 -2.04
CA LYS A 98 3.72 14.35 -1.54
C LYS A 98 2.56 15.11 -2.21
N ARG A 99 2.49 15.07 -3.53
CA ARG A 99 1.43 15.77 -4.29
C ARG A 99 0.03 15.25 -3.93
N LEU A 100 -0.13 13.95 -3.75
CA LEU A 100 -1.40 13.34 -3.35
C LEU A 100 -1.78 13.74 -1.92
N ALA A 101 -0.84 13.69 -0.97
CA ALA A 101 -1.10 14.08 0.41
C ALA A 101 -1.58 15.54 0.51
N ILE A 102 -0.89 16.45 -0.17
CA ILE A 102 -1.25 17.88 -0.17
C ILE A 102 -2.55 18.11 -0.94
N GLY A 103 -2.70 17.51 -2.13
CA GLY A 103 -3.90 17.68 -2.97
C GLY A 103 -5.18 17.15 -2.33
N LEU A 104 -5.07 16.13 -1.48
CA LEU A 104 -6.18 15.57 -0.71
C LEU A 104 -6.37 16.24 0.66
N ASN A 105 -5.58 17.26 1.00
CA ASN A 105 -5.56 17.89 2.32
C ASN A 105 -5.41 16.86 3.45
N CYS A 106 -4.55 15.85 3.24
CA CYS A 106 -4.37 14.80 4.22
C CYS A 106 -3.63 15.33 5.45
N LEU A 107 -4.21 15.12 6.63
CA LEU A 107 -3.60 15.36 7.92
C LEU A 107 -3.50 14.04 8.70
N GLY A 108 -2.29 13.62 9.04
CA GLY A 108 -2.03 12.33 9.66
C GLY A 108 -1.50 11.30 8.66
N MET A 109 -1.98 10.07 8.71
CA MET A 109 -1.45 8.97 7.89
C MET A 109 -2.19 8.79 6.57
N MET A 110 -1.45 8.34 5.58
CA MET A 110 -1.96 7.97 4.26
C MET A 110 -1.16 6.79 3.72
N ASN A 111 -1.86 5.77 3.24
CA ASN A 111 -1.28 4.66 2.50
C ASN A 111 -1.56 4.83 1.01
N ILE A 112 -0.56 4.61 0.18
CA ILE A 112 -0.66 4.65 -1.27
C ILE A 112 -0.08 3.37 -1.85
N GLN A 113 -0.77 2.76 -2.79
CA GLN A 113 -0.30 1.62 -3.54
C GLN A 113 0.01 2.02 -4.98
N PHE A 114 1.15 1.55 -5.46
CA PHE A 114 1.67 1.84 -6.79
C PHE A 114 1.96 0.54 -7.54
N VAL A 115 1.88 0.60 -8.86
CA VAL A 115 2.45 -0.42 -9.75
C VAL A 115 3.45 0.23 -10.70
N ILE A 116 4.58 -0.42 -10.86
CA ILE A 116 5.68 0.04 -11.71
C ILE A 116 5.78 -0.87 -12.93
N LYS A 117 5.74 -0.27 -14.12
CA LYS A 117 5.96 -0.96 -15.38
C LYS A 117 6.85 -0.11 -16.29
N ASP A 118 7.94 -0.69 -16.79
CA ASP A 118 8.87 0.00 -17.69
C ASP A 118 9.31 1.37 -17.14
N GLU A 119 9.73 1.43 -15.88
CA GLU A 119 10.14 2.64 -15.15
C GLU A 119 9.02 3.70 -14.98
N LYS A 120 7.79 3.40 -15.35
CA LYS A 120 6.63 4.26 -15.15
C LYS A 120 5.89 3.87 -13.89
N VAL A 121 5.56 4.87 -13.09
CA VAL A 121 4.83 4.71 -11.84
C VAL A 121 3.35 5.02 -12.06
N TYR A 122 2.49 4.10 -11.67
CA TYR A 122 1.04 4.25 -11.71
C TYR A 122 0.47 4.13 -10.29
N VAL A 123 -0.47 5.00 -9.94
CA VAL A 123 -1.19 4.95 -8.67
C VAL A 123 -2.33 3.96 -8.80
N ILE A 124 -2.38 2.96 -7.92
CA ILE A 124 -3.50 2.02 -7.83
C ILE A 124 -4.60 2.60 -6.95
N GLU A 125 -4.25 2.95 -5.71
CA GLU A 125 -5.21 3.54 -4.77
C GLU A 125 -4.53 4.41 -3.72
N VAL A 126 -5.31 5.32 -3.14
CA VAL A 126 -4.90 6.18 -2.03
C VAL A 126 -5.89 5.97 -0.89
N ASN A 127 -5.36 5.62 0.27
CA ASN A 127 -6.13 5.37 1.48
C ASN A 127 -5.72 6.39 2.56
N PRO A 128 -6.49 7.46 2.83
CA PRO A 128 -6.17 8.46 3.86
C PRO A 128 -6.45 7.91 5.26
N ARG A 129 -5.73 6.89 5.65
CA ARG A 129 -5.80 6.17 6.92
C ARG A 129 -4.50 5.41 7.17
N ALA A 130 -4.28 4.94 8.40
CA ALA A 130 -3.24 3.97 8.70
C ALA A 130 -3.45 2.64 7.95
N SER A 131 -2.37 2.01 7.53
CA SER A 131 -2.37 0.65 6.98
C SER A 131 -1.93 -0.38 8.03
N ARG A 132 -1.99 -1.67 7.66
CA ARG A 132 -1.47 -2.76 8.50
C ARG A 132 0.06 -2.74 8.58
N THR A 133 0.74 -2.17 7.60
CA THR A 133 2.20 -2.11 7.53
C THR A 133 2.81 -1.01 8.41
N VAL A 134 2.01 -0.09 8.95
CA VAL A 134 2.48 0.95 9.87
C VAL A 134 3.28 0.41 11.06
N PRO A 135 2.87 -0.66 11.77
CA PRO A 135 3.67 -1.24 12.85
C PRO A 135 5.02 -1.81 12.39
N PHE A 136 5.07 -2.40 11.19
CA PHE A 136 6.30 -2.89 10.58
C PHE A 136 7.26 -1.72 10.29
N LEU A 137 6.83 -0.73 9.52
CA LEU A 137 7.64 0.45 9.20
C LEU A 137 8.08 1.19 10.45
N SER A 138 7.21 1.36 11.45
CA SER A 138 7.57 2.02 12.71
C SER A 138 8.73 1.33 13.41
N LYS A 139 8.79 0.00 13.37
CA LYS A 139 9.87 -0.79 13.98
C LYS A 139 11.18 -0.70 13.20
N VAL A 140 11.11 -0.83 11.87
CA VAL A 140 12.33 -0.92 11.03
C VAL A 140 12.97 0.43 10.78
N THR A 141 12.20 1.53 10.86
CA THR A 141 12.70 2.92 10.70
C THR A 141 12.93 3.64 12.03
N ASN A 142 12.50 3.06 13.16
CA ASN A 142 12.45 3.71 14.48
C ASN A 142 11.61 5.00 14.52
N ILE A 143 10.71 5.19 13.57
CA ILE A 143 9.77 6.32 13.56
C ILE A 143 8.46 5.84 14.23
N PRO A 144 8.06 6.38 15.38
CA PRO A 144 6.80 6.01 16.03
C PRO A 144 5.60 6.63 15.28
N MET A 145 5.30 6.09 14.09
CA MET A 145 4.41 6.69 13.10
C MET A 145 3.04 7.06 13.68
N ALA A 146 2.43 6.19 14.48
CA ALA A 146 1.13 6.46 15.09
C ALA A 146 1.19 7.66 16.06
N GLN A 147 2.26 7.76 16.86
CA GLN A 147 2.44 8.89 17.78
C GLN A 147 2.71 10.20 17.02
N VAL A 148 3.55 10.15 15.98
CA VAL A 148 3.83 11.30 15.12
C VAL A 148 2.52 11.80 14.50
N ALA A 149 1.77 10.94 13.82
CA ALA A 149 0.49 11.30 13.21
C ALA A 149 -0.51 11.89 14.22
N THR A 150 -0.60 11.32 15.42
CA THR A 150 -1.47 11.85 16.49
C THR A 150 -1.07 13.27 16.88
N LYS A 151 0.23 13.54 17.03
CA LYS A 151 0.75 14.88 17.37
C LYS A 151 0.45 15.90 16.27
N LEU A 152 0.58 15.51 14.99
CA LEU A 152 0.23 16.37 13.86
C LEU A 152 -1.26 16.71 13.86
N ILE A 153 -2.14 15.74 14.11
CA ILE A 153 -3.59 15.95 14.22
C ILE A 153 -3.92 16.90 15.38
N LEU A 154 -3.11 16.89 16.45
CA LEU A 154 -3.24 17.82 17.58
C LEU A 154 -2.60 19.20 17.33
N GLY A 155 -2.10 19.46 16.12
CA GLY A 155 -1.63 20.77 15.68
C GLY A 155 -0.13 20.99 15.70
N GLN A 156 0.69 19.99 16.03
CA GLN A 156 2.15 20.08 15.86
C GLN A 156 2.52 19.92 14.38
N SER A 157 3.69 20.42 13.97
CA SER A 157 4.24 20.21 12.64
C SER A 157 5.32 19.10 12.62
N LEU A 158 5.64 18.57 11.44
CA LEU A 158 6.76 17.63 11.27
C LEU A 158 8.08 18.27 11.68
N GLU A 159 8.29 19.55 11.37
CA GLU A 159 9.49 20.31 11.73
C GLU A 159 9.65 20.41 13.26
N GLU A 160 8.60 20.75 14.00
CA GLU A 160 8.61 20.79 15.47
C GLU A 160 8.90 19.44 16.11
N LEU A 161 8.56 18.35 15.41
CA LEU A 161 8.84 16.98 15.83
C LEU A 161 10.23 16.48 15.39
N GLY A 162 10.99 17.32 14.66
CA GLY A 162 12.36 17.00 14.20
C GLY A 162 12.42 16.15 12.94
N TYR A 163 11.31 16.06 12.17
CA TYR A 163 11.26 15.32 10.92
C TYR A 163 11.32 16.25 9.71
N GLN A 164 12.02 15.79 8.68
CA GLN A 164 12.13 16.49 7.40
C GLN A 164 11.04 16.04 6.42
N ASP A 165 10.73 16.91 5.46
CA ASP A 165 9.86 16.61 4.33
C ASP A 165 10.55 15.66 3.34
N GLY A 166 9.82 14.68 2.83
CA GLY A 166 10.27 13.73 1.83
C GLY A 166 10.62 12.34 2.35
N LEU A 167 11.43 11.63 1.57
CA LEU A 167 11.84 10.27 1.88
C LEU A 167 12.88 10.25 3.01
N TYR A 168 12.60 9.46 4.04
CA TYR A 168 13.50 9.26 5.17
C TYR A 168 14.69 8.38 4.75
N PRO A 169 15.88 8.58 5.34
CA PRO A 169 17.04 7.74 5.05
C PRO A 169 16.75 6.25 5.25
N GLU A 170 17.15 5.45 4.26
CA GLU A 170 16.92 4.01 4.29
C GLU A 170 17.74 3.29 5.37
N SER A 171 17.21 2.17 5.82
CA SER A 171 17.95 1.23 6.67
C SER A 171 19.12 0.62 5.90
N THR A 172 20.23 0.36 6.61
CA THR A 172 21.36 -0.43 6.07
C THR A 172 21.10 -1.94 6.13
N ARG A 173 20.02 -2.35 6.76
CA ARG A 173 19.57 -3.75 6.85
C ARG A 173 18.35 -3.96 5.98
N VAL A 174 18.19 -5.16 5.49
CA VAL A 174 17.00 -5.61 4.78
C VAL A 174 15.98 -6.15 5.78
N HIS A 175 14.74 -5.76 5.61
CA HIS A 175 13.63 -6.17 6.45
C HIS A 175 12.52 -6.74 5.57
N ILE A 176 11.91 -7.83 6.00
CA ILE A 176 10.80 -8.47 5.31
C ILE A 176 9.58 -8.48 6.22
N LYS A 177 8.45 -8.06 5.68
CA LYS A 177 7.12 -8.32 6.22
C LYS A 177 6.55 -9.54 5.51
N ALA A 178 6.07 -10.53 6.24
CA ALA A 178 5.37 -11.67 5.67
C ALA A 178 3.96 -11.81 6.27
N PRO A 179 2.93 -12.08 5.44
CA PRO A 179 1.56 -12.28 5.92
C PRO A 179 1.41 -13.60 6.68
N VAL A 180 0.46 -13.64 7.59
CA VAL A 180 0.03 -14.86 8.29
C VAL A 180 -1.36 -15.24 7.82
N PHE A 181 -1.54 -16.48 7.41
CA PHE A 181 -2.81 -17.02 6.93
C PHE A 181 -3.36 -18.06 7.92
N SER A 182 -4.62 -17.94 8.27
CA SER A 182 -5.32 -18.89 9.17
C SER A 182 -6.26 -19.81 8.39
N PHE A 183 -5.84 -20.33 7.24
CA PHE A 183 -6.70 -21.18 6.39
C PHE A 183 -7.25 -22.41 7.10
N THR A 184 -6.50 -22.98 8.05
CA THR A 184 -6.97 -24.11 8.86
C THR A 184 -8.15 -23.76 9.77
N LYS A 185 -8.33 -22.49 10.12
CA LYS A 185 -9.44 -21.98 10.95
C LYS A 185 -10.58 -21.39 10.13
N LEU A 186 -10.29 -20.95 8.90
CA LEU A 186 -11.22 -20.32 7.99
C LEU A 186 -11.69 -21.33 6.94
N ALA A 187 -12.62 -22.20 7.34
CA ALA A 187 -13.20 -23.18 6.43
C ALA A 187 -13.87 -22.49 5.23
N LYS A 188 -13.63 -23.02 4.02
CA LYS A 188 -14.18 -22.52 2.73
C LYS A 188 -13.55 -21.25 2.19
N VAL A 189 -12.42 -20.77 2.73
CA VAL A 189 -11.64 -19.70 2.09
C VAL A 189 -10.70 -20.32 1.06
N ASP A 190 -10.78 -19.85 -0.18
CA ASP A 190 -9.83 -20.23 -1.22
C ASP A 190 -8.41 -19.75 -0.84
N SER A 191 -7.42 -20.61 -0.96
CA SER A 191 -6.01 -20.30 -0.68
C SER A 191 -5.31 -19.55 -1.81
N LEU A 192 -5.93 -19.43 -2.98
CA LEU A 192 -5.38 -18.66 -4.09
C LEU A 192 -5.40 -17.16 -3.76
N LEU A 193 -4.23 -16.54 -3.79
CA LEU A 193 -4.09 -15.11 -3.53
C LEU A 193 -4.57 -14.28 -4.73
N GLY A 194 -5.29 -13.21 -4.42
CA GLY A 194 -5.90 -12.30 -5.37
C GLY A 194 -6.21 -10.95 -4.74
N PRO A 195 -7.11 -10.17 -5.34
CA PRO A 195 -7.43 -8.82 -4.85
C PRO A 195 -8.16 -8.80 -3.49
N GLU A 196 -8.79 -9.90 -3.07
CA GLU A 196 -9.44 -9.99 -1.77
C GLU A 196 -8.43 -10.42 -0.68
N MET A 197 -8.37 -9.64 0.42
CA MET A 197 -7.49 -9.91 1.55
C MET A 197 -7.91 -11.15 2.34
N LYS A 198 -6.95 -12.06 2.58
CA LYS A 198 -7.15 -13.34 3.29
C LYS A 198 -6.25 -13.51 4.51
N SER A 199 -5.22 -12.69 4.65
CA SER A 199 -4.29 -12.75 5.78
C SER A 199 -4.95 -12.24 7.06
N THR A 200 -4.53 -12.82 8.19
CA THR A 200 -5.06 -12.52 9.53
C THR A 200 -4.04 -11.86 10.45
N GLY A 201 -2.79 -11.73 10.01
CA GLY A 201 -1.69 -11.15 10.77
C GLY A 201 -0.45 -10.97 9.92
N GLU A 202 0.62 -10.52 10.56
CA GLU A 202 1.91 -10.27 9.93
C GLU A 202 3.04 -10.68 10.88
N VAL A 203 4.16 -11.12 10.28
CA VAL A 203 5.43 -11.33 10.95
C VAL A 203 6.51 -10.57 10.22
N MET A 204 7.64 -10.34 10.87
CA MET A 204 8.78 -9.66 10.26
C MET A 204 10.09 -10.40 10.52
N GLY A 205 10.99 -10.30 9.56
CA GLY A 205 12.38 -10.72 9.66
C GLY A 205 13.31 -9.58 9.28
N SER A 206 14.57 -9.66 9.72
CA SER A 206 15.60 -8.65 9.39
C SER A 206 16.97 -9.31 9.30
N ASP A 207 17.69 -9.02 8.22
CA ASP A 207 19.06 -9.47 8.03
C ASP A 207 19.90 -8.39 7.33
N THR A 208 21.15 -8.67 7.05
CA THR A 208 22.08 -7.80 6.31
C THR A 208 21.88 -7.89 4.82
N THR A 209 21.34 -9.01 4.33
CA THR A 209 21.03 -9.28 2.91
C THR A 209 19.63 -9.85 2.78
N LEU A 210 19.11 -9.87 1.55
CA LEU A 210 17.83 -10.51 1.20
C LEU A 210 17.98 -12.02 1.04
N GLU A 211 19.20 -12.55 0.84
CA GLU A 211 19.52 -13.96 0.65
C GLU A 211 19.53 -14.74 1.97
#